data_37384c15fe77facf5b3a964fdcdfe1fd
#
_entry.id   37384c15fe77facf5b3a964fdcdfe1fd
#
_cell.length_a   1.000
_cell.length_b   1.000
_cell.length_c   1.000
_cell.angle_alpha   90.00
_cell.angle_beta   90.00
_cell.angle_gamma   90.00
#
_symmetry.space_group_name_H-M   'P 1'
#
loop_
_entity.id
_entity.type
_entity.pdbx_description
1 polymer ?
#
loop_
_entity_poly.entity_id
_entity_poly.type
_entity_poly.pdbx_seq_one_letter_code
_entity_poly.pdbx_strand_id
1 'polypeptide(L)'
;MHIDKSILFLCVANSARSQMAEGLARQLFGDRVRIQSAGSRPSRVNPYAIEVMRELGIDLGTHTSKSVKDVDAATVSLVVTLCAEEVCPLFLGDVRRIHWPIQDPASDDPTLSRADLLTRFRTARDQLKSRLEVLSALLDVPADTAVR
;
A
#
# COMPACT_ATOMS: atom_id res chain seq x y z
N MET A 1 2.48 -15.05 17.65
CA MET A 1 2.63 -14.42 17.68
C MET A 1 2.63 -13.56 16.90
N HIS A 2 2.77 -13.11 16.37
CA HIS A 2 2.88 -12.36 15.39
C HIS A 2 1.68 -12.06 14.70
N ILE A 3 0.65 -12.66 14.98
CA ILE A 3 -0.58 -12.37 14.46
C ILE A 3 -1.08 -11.02 14.86
N ASP A 4 -0.49 -10.43 15.86
CA ASP A 4 -0.88 -9.09 16.27
C ASP A 4 -0.40 -8.01 15.33
N LYS A 5 0.44 -8.35 14.38
CA LYS A 5 0.92 -7.37 13.42
C LYS A 5 -0.13 -7.10 12.37
N SER A 6 -0.44 -5.83 12.20
CA SER A 6 -1.41 -5.37 11.23
C SER A 6 -0.95 -4.03 10.66
N ILE A 7 -0.88 -3.96 9.34
CA ILE A 7 -0.40 -2.77 8.64
C ILE A 7 -1.54 -2.15 7.84
N LEU A 8 -1.71 -0.84 8.00
CA LEU A 8 -2.65 -0.06 7.21
C LEU A 8 -1.88 0.90 6.30
N PHE A 9 -2.10 0.79 4.99
CA PHE A 9 -1.53 1.71 4.02
C PHE A 9 -2.55 2.79 3.69
N LEU A 10 -2.13 4.06 3.78
CA LEU A 10 -3.01 5.20 3.54
C LEU A 10 -2.52 6.05 2.37
N CYS A 11 -3.45 6.43 1.52
CA CYS A 11 -3.29 7.52 0.57
C CYS A 11 -4.63 8.25 0.47
N VAL A 12 -4.79 9.19 -0.45
CA VAL A 12 -6.03 9.99 -0.49
C VAL A 12 -7.19 9.18 -1.07
N ALA A 13 -7.03 8.65 -2.28
CA ALA A 13 -8.14 8.02 -3.00
C ALA A 13 -8.27 6.52 -2.76
N ASN A 14 -7.28 5.88 -2.15
CA ASN A 14 -7.22 4.41 -2.05
C ASN A 14 -7.48 3.78 -3.42
N SER A 15 -6.81 4.30 -4.41
CA SER A 15 -7.00 3.94 -5.81
C SER A 15 -5.76 3.29 -6.42
N ALA A 16 -4.59 3.85 -6.20
CA ALA A 16 -3.36 3.37 -6.81
C ALA A 16 -2.32 2.97 -5.76
N ARG A 17 -1.67 3.96 -5.13
CA ARG A 17 -0.52 3.71 -4.24
C ARG A 17 -0.83 2.74 -3.11
N SER A 18 -1.87 3.01 -2.35
CA SER A 18 -2.19 2.14 -1.21
C SER A 18 -2.74 0.79 -1.64
N GLN A 19 -3.42 0.72 -2.79
CA GLN A 19 -3.89 -0.55 -3.33
C GLN A 19 -2.70 -1.42 -3.79
N MET A 20 -1.73 -0.82 -4.47
CA MET A 20 -0.53 -1.55 -4.88
C MET A 20 0.26 -2.01 -3.67
N ALA A 21 0.39 -1.14 -2.65
CA ALA A 21 1.07 -1.51 -1.41
C ALA A 21 0.36 -2.69 -0.72
N GLU A 22 -0.96 -2.66 -0.67
CA GLU A 22 -1.74 -3.75 -0.09
C GLU A 22 -1.48 -5.06 -0.83
N GLY A 23 -1.54 -5.04 -2.16
CA GLY A 23 -1.32 -6.24 -2.96
C GLY A 23 0.08 -6.81 -2.79
N LEU A 24 1.09 -5.95 -2.85
CA LEU A 24 2.48 -6.36 -2.66
C LEU A 24 2.71 -6.92 -1.25
N ALA A 25 2.17 -6.26 -0.25
CA ALA A 25 2.34 -6.68 1.14
C ALA A 25 1.66 -8.02 1.41
N ARG A 26 0.47 -8.25 0.86
CA ARG A 26 -0.22 -9.53 1.01
C ARG A 26 0.60 -10.68 0.40
N GLN A 27 1.21 -10.44 -0.74
CA GLN A 27 2.06 -11.45 -1.37
C GLN A 27 3.32 -11.71 -0.55
N LEU A 28 3.92 -10.65 -0.02
CA LEU A 28 5.18 -10.76 0.70
C LEU A 28 5.03 -11.33 2.09
N PHE A 29 4.01 -10.91 2.82
CA PHE A 29 3.81 -11.31 4.22
C PHE A 29 2.91 -12.54 4.38
N GLY A 30 2.07 -12.81 3.40
CA GLY A 30 1.11 -13.92 3.52
C GLY A 30 0.20 -13.70 4.72
N ASP A 31 -0.03 -14.77 5.47
CA ASP A 31 -0.93 -14.73 6.62
C ASP A 31 -0.26 -14.23 7.91
N ARG A 32 1.03 -13.92 7.85
CA ARG A 32 1.78 -13.49 9.04
C ARG A 32 1.41 -12.08 9.50
N VAL A 33 0.91 -11.27 8.59
CA VAL A 33 0.57 -9.88 8.88
C VAL A 33 -0.79 -9.57 8.25
N ARG A 34 -1.65 -8.93 9.01
CA ARG A 34 -2.92 -8.47 8.48
C ARG A 34 -2.69 -7.19 7.69
N ILE A 35 -3.15 -7.15 6.45
CA ILE A 35 -2.93 -6.02 5.55
C ILE A 35 -4.25 -5.34 5.22
N GLN A 36 -4.27 -4.02 5.34
CA GLN A 36 -5.41 -3.18 4.98
C GLN A 36 -4.90 -1.94 4.23
N SER A 37 -5.78 -1.34 3.44
CA SER A 37 -5.51 -0.04 2.84
C SER A 37 -6.79 0.79 2.87
N ALA A 38 -6.64 2.11 2.89
CA ALA A 38 -7.78 3.02 2.91
C ALA A 38 -7.36 4.42 2.46
N GLY A 39 -8.34 5.28 2.27
CA GLY A 39 -8.11 6.67 1.92
C GLY A 39 -9.15 7.59 2.53
N SER A 40 -8.85 8.90 2.53
CA SER A 40 -9.78 9.90 3.03
C SER A 40 -10.92 10.17 2.04
N ARG A 41 -10.68 9.92 0.76
CA ARG A 41 -11.66 10.10 -0.30
C ARG A 41 -11.65 8.87 -1.22
N PRO A 42 -12.22 7.76 -0.77
CA PRO A 42 -12.19 6.53 -1.57
C PRO A 42 -12.91 6.72 -2.90
N SER A 43 -12.39 6.09 -3.94
CA SER A 43 -12.97 6.15 -5.26
C SER A 43 -13.12 4.73 -5.83
N ARG A 44 -12.15 4.29 -6.60
CA ARG A 44 -12.12 2.92 -7.13
C ARG A 44 -10.68 2.54 -7.41
N VAL A 45 -10.43 1.25 -7.54
CA VAL A 45 -9.09 0.75 -7.86
C VAL A 45 -8.75 1.18 -9.29
N ASN A 46 -7.60 1.81 -9.46
CA ASN A 46 -7.19 2.36 -10.73
C ASN A 46 -6.85 1.23 -11.73
N PRO A 47 -7.38 1.28 -12.97
CA PRO A 47 -7.11 0.24 -13.95
C PRO A 47 -5.63 0.05 -14.28
N TYR A 48 -4.83 1.12 -14.29
CA TYR A 48 -3.40 1.00 -14.53
C TYR A 48 -2.70 0.29 -13.37
N ALA A 49 -3.16 0.53 -12.14
CA ALA A 49 -2.64 -0.22 -11.00
C ALA A 49 -2.94 -1.71 -11.15
N ILE A 50 -4.16 -2.05 -11.55
CA ILE A 50 -4.53 -3.44 -11.79
C ILE A 50 -3.61 -4.07 -12.83
N GLU A 51 -3.35 -3.36 -13.91
CA GLU A 51 -2.53 -3.87 -15.01
C GLU A 51 -1.09 -4.11 -14.60
N VAL A 52 -0.43 -3.13 -13.95
CA VAL A 52 0.97 -3.29 -13.59
C VAL A 52 1.18 -4.30 -12.46
N MET A 53 0.18 -4.48 -11.60
CA MET A 53 0.27 -5.51 -10.58
C MET A 53 0.11 -6.91 -11.16
N ARG A 54 -0.71 -7.03 -12.20
CA ARG A 54 -0.85 -8.31 -12.91
C ARG A 54 0.48 -8.77 -13.49
N GLU A 55 1.36 -7.86 -13.86
CA GLU A 55 2.70 -8.20 -14.34
C GLU A 55 3.49 -9.00 -13.30
N LEU A 56 3.17 -8.81 -12.02
CA LEU A 56 3.81 -9.55 -10.93
C LEU A 56 2.96 -10.71 -10.41
N GLY A 57 1.89 -11.04 -11.11
CA GLY A 57 1.01 -12.11 -10.70
C GLY A 57 0.07 -11.75 -9.56
N ILE A 58 -0.14 -10.45 -9.32
CA ILE A 58 -1.01 -9.98 -8.24
C ILE A 58 -2.29 -9.41 -8.86
N ASP A 59 -3.43 -9.93 -8.41
CA ASP A 59 -4.74 -9.50 -8.91
C ASP A 59 -5.37 -8.47 -8.00
N LEU A 60 -5.42 -7.22 -8.43
CA LEU A 60 -6.13 -6.16 -7.72
C LEU A 60 -7.60 -6.05 -8.13
N GLY A 61 -8.03 -6.84 -9.10
CA GLY A 61 -9.39 -6.74 -9.63
C GLY A 61 -10.47 -7.08 -8.61
N THR A 62 -10.12 -7.81 -7.54
CA THR A 62 -11.04 -8.15 -6.47
C THR A 62 -10.99 -7.16 -5.30
N HIS A 63 -10.07 -6.20 -5.34
CA HIS A 63 -9.95 -5.20 -4.29
C HIS A 63 -11.00 -4.12 -4.42
N THR A 64 -11.30 -3.46 -3.29
CA THR A 64 -12.22 -2.33 -3.28
C THR A 64 -11.53 -1.12 -2.66
N SER A 65 -11.94 0.06 -3.10
CA SER A 65 -11.48 1.31 -2.49
C SER A 65 -12.28 1.55 -1.20
N LYS A 66 -11.57 1.88 -0.12
CA LYS A 66 -12.15 1.92 1.21
C LYS A 66 -11.87 3.25 1.90
N SER A 67 -12.78 3.67 2.78
CA SER A 67 -12.61 4.87 3.57
C SER A 67 -11.83 4.58 4.84
N VAL A 68 -10.94 5.50 5.21
CA VAL A 68 -10.21 5.41 6.48
C VAL A 68 -11.17 5.40 7.66
N LYS A 69 -12.36 5.98 7.51
CA LYS A 69 -13.38 5.98 8.57
C LYS A 69 -13.92 4.60 8.88
N ASP A 70 -13.81 3.68 7.93
CA ASP A 70 -14.31 2.31 8.11
C ASP A 70 -13.28 1.38 8.72
N VAL A 71 -12.07 1.86 8.98
CA VAL A 71 -11.00 1.05 9.57
C VAL A 71 -11.07 1.14 11.09
N ASP A 72 -11.12 -0.01 11.74
CA ASP A 72 -11.09 -0.08 13.20
C ASP A 72 -9.64 0.11 13.67
N ALA A 73 -9.38 1.23 14.36
CA ALA A 73 -8.05 1.56 14.84
C ALA A 73 -7.46 0.49 15.75
N ALA A 74 -8.31 -0.20 16.49
CA ALA A 74 -7.84 -1.25 17.40
C ALA A 74 -7.22 -2.44 16.65
N THR A 75 -7.50 -2.58 15.37
CA THR A 75 -6.96 -3.67 14.56
C THR A 75 -5.64 -3.31 13.89
N VAL A 76 -5.12 -2.10 14.08
CA VAL A 76 -3.95 -1.60 13.36
C VAL A 76 -2.79 -1.40 14.32
N SER A 77 -1.61 -1.94 13.97
CA SER A 77 -0.40 -1.76 14.75
C SER A 77 0.61 -0.82 14.08
N LEU A 78 0.54 -0.70 12.76
CA LEU A 78 1.43 0.16 11.99
C LEU A 78 0.67 0.84 10.87
N VAL A 79 0.82 2.16 10.76
CA VAL A 79 0.28 2.93 9.65
C VAL A 79 1.41 3.37 8.75
N VAL A 80 1.28 3.13 7.45
CA VAL A 80 2.22 3.61 6.44
C VAL A 80 1.48 4.59 5.55
N THR A 81 1.91 5.85 5.57
CA THR A 81 1.32 6.89 4.72
C THR A 81 2.15 7.07 3.46
N LEU A 82 1.48 7.20 2.32
CA LEU A 82 2.12 7.15 1.01
C LEU A 82 1.99 8.45 0.21
N CYS A 83 1.30 9.44 0.74
CA CYS A 83 1.10 10.71 0.03
C CYS A 83 2.42 11.46 -0.11
N ALA A 84 2.66 12.05 -1.29
CA ALA A 84 3.88 12.81 -1.54
C ALA A 84 3.66 14.30 -1.30
N GLU A 85 2.77 14.91 -2.09
CA GLU A 85 2.55 16.36 -2.03
C GLU A 85 1.18 16.72 -1.47
N GLU A 86 0.22 15.82 -1.60
CA GLU A 86 -1.12 16.06 -1.08
C GLU A 86 -1.17 15.84 0.43
N VAL A 87 -2.24 16.30 1.05
CA VAL A 87 -2.46 16.10 2.47
C VAL A 87 -2.90 14.66 2.71
N CYS A 88 -2.10 13.93 3.48
CA CYS A 88 -2.43 12.56 3.84
C CYS A 88 -3.56 12.50 4.85
N PRO A 89 -4.41 11.47 4.79
CA PRO A 89 -5.44 11.30 5.80
C PRO A 89 -4.83 11.11 7.19
N LEU A 90 -5.49 11.69 8.17
CA LEU A 90 -5.12 11.53 9.55
C LEU A 90 -5.76 10.25 10.08
N PHE A 91 -4.96 9.42 10.73
CA PHE A 91 -5.45 8.22 11.39
C PHE A 91 -5.16 8.33 12.87
N LEU A 92 -6.23 8.39 13.67
CA LEU A 92 -6.14 8.52 15.11
C LEU A 92 -6.01 7.15 15.74
N GLY A 93 -5.13 7.05 16.71
CA GLY A 93 -4.91 5.79 17.41
C GLY A 93 -3.49 5.73 17.94
N ASP A 94 -3.28 4.80 18.86
CA ASP A 94 -1.97 4.56 19.45
C ASP A 94 -1.24 3.53 18.59
N VAL A 95 -0.74 4.00 17.45
CA VAL A 95 -0.10 3.15 16.45
C VAL A 95 1.25 3.73 16.05
N ARG A 96 2.14 2.89 15.58
CA ARG A 96 3.38 3.34 14.96
C ARG A 96 3.07 3.88 13.57
N ARG A 97 3.82 4.87 13.15
CA ARG A 97 3.64 5.52 11.85
C ARG A 97 4.94 5.58 11.09
N ILE A 98 4.87 5.25 9.81
CA ILE A 98 5.97 5.40 8.86
C ILE A 98 5.43 6.20 7.69
N HIS A 99 6.24 7.11 7.16
CA HIS A 99 5.86 7.87 5.98
C HIS A 99 6.79 7.54 4.81
N TRP A 100 6.20 6.96 3.76
CA TRP A 100 6.91 6.68 2.51
C TRP A 100 6.28 7.53 1.40
N PRO A 101 6.79 8.74 1.15
CA PRO A 101 6.19 9.57 0.10
C PRO A 101 6.44 8.96 -1.26
N ILE A 102 5.36 8.57 -1.91
CA ILE A 102 5.36 8.01 -3.27
C ILE A 102 4.60 8.98 -4.15
N GLN A 103 5.23 9.43 -5.23
CA GLN A 103 4.57 10.32 -6.16
C GLN A 103 3.36 9.63 -6.77
N ASP A 104 2.24 10.36 -6.86
CA ASP A 104 1.02 9.82 -7.44
C ASP A 104 1.27 9.49 -8.92
N PRO A 105 1.14 8.22 -9.31
CA PRO A 105 1.37 7.84 -10.70
C PRO A 105 0.22 8.25 -11.63
N ALA A 106 -0.97 8.49 -11.10
CA ALA A 106 -2.12 8.90 -11.88
C ALA A 106 -1.96 10.34 -12.35
N SER A 107 -2.52 10.66 -13.50
CA SER A 107 -2.46 12.01 -14.05
C SER A 107 -3.60 12.22 -15.03
N ASP A 108 -4.12 13.44 -15.04
CA ASP A 108 -5.12 13.88 -16.02
C ASP A 108 -4.48 14.59 -17.20
N ASP A 109 -3.15 14.63 -17.25
CA ASP A 109 -2.43 15.31 -18.32
C ASP A 109 -2.69 14.61 -19.66
N PRO A 110 -3.39 15.29 -20.62
CA PRO A 110 -3.74 14.65 -21.88
C PRO A 110 -2.55 14.43 -22.81
N THR A 111 -1.37 14.98 -22.48
CA THR A 111 -0.18 14.76 -23.27
C THR A 111 0.51 13.45 -22.95
N LEU A 112 0.14 12.82 -21.83
CA LEU A 112 0.72 11.54 -21.45
C LEU A 112 0.04 10.39 -22.20
N SER A 113 0.83 9.55 -22.81
CA SER A 113 0.33 8.35 -23.49
C SER A 113 0.00 7.26 -22.47
N ARG A 114 -0.67 6.21 -22.95
CA ARG A 114 -0.89 5.03 -22.15
C ARG A 114 0.45 4.43 -21.69
N ALA A 115 1.44 4.39 -22.56
CA ALA A 115 2.78 3.88 -22.22
C ALA A 115 3.44 4.72 -21.14
N ASP A 116 3.28 6.06 -21.20
CA ASP A 116 3.81 6.95 -20.17
C ASP A 116 3.17 6.67 -18.81
N LEU A 117 1.86 6.50 -18.79
CA LEU A 117 1.12 6.22 -17.57
C LEU A 117 1.53 4.87 -16.97
N LEU A 118 1.66 3.85 -17.81
CA LEU A 118 2.10 2.54 -17.33
C LEU A 118 3.50 2.61 -16.72
N THR A 119 4.41 3.38 -17.33
CA THR A 119 5.75 3.58 -16.79
C THR A 119 5.68 4.24 -15.41
N ARG A 120 4.84 5.25 -15.24
CA ARG A 120 4.66 5.91 -13.95
C ARG A 120 4.14 4.95 -12.89
N PHE A 121 3.17 4.11 -13.25
CA PHE A 121 2.63 3.13 -12.30
C PHE A 121 3.64 2.03 -11.96
N ARG A 122 4.44 1.60 -12.95
CA ARG A 122 5.51 0.63 -12.67
C ARG A 122 6.56 1.20 -11.73
N THR A 123 6.92 2.49 -11.92
CA THR A 123 7.89 3.16 -11.04
C THR A 123 7.36 3.21 -9.61
N ALA A 124 6.12 3.62 -9.42
CA ALA A 124 5.53 3.67 -8.09
C ALA A 124 5.46 2.26 -7.46
N ARG A 125 5.04 1.27 -8.23
CA ARG A 125 4.97 -0.12 -7.79
C ARG A 125 6.34 -0.61 -7.33
N ASP A 126 7.38 -0.36 -8.12
CA ASP A 126 8.72 -0.86 -7.82
C ASP A 126 9.34 -0.15 -6.61
N GLN A 127 9.03 1.13 -6.42
CA GLN A 127 9.44 1.84 -5.21
C GLN A 127 8.78 1.25 -3.97
N LEU A 128 7.50 0.96 -4.05
CA LEU A 128 6.77 0.32 -2.95
C LEU A 128 7.33 -1.07 -2.65
N LYS A 129 7.60 -1.83 -3.69
CA LYS A 129 8.16 -3.18 -3.53
C LYS A 129 9.48 -3.14 -2.79
N SER A 130 10.38 -2.23 -3.17
CA SER A 130 11.67 -2.10 -2.50
C SER A 130 11.53 -1.73 -1.03
N ARG A 131 10.64 -0.80 -0.72
CA ARG A 131 10.42 -0.41 0.67
C ARG A 131 9.81 -1.54 1.50
N LEU A 132 8.89 -2.29 0.91
CA LEU A 132 8.26 -3.42 1.59
C LEU A 132 9.26 -4.54 1.86
N GLU A 133 10.20 -4.78 0.95
CA GLU A 133 11.24 -5.78 1.14
C GLU A 133 12.11 -5.43 2.34
N VAL A 134 12.47 -4.16 2.49
CA VAL A 134 13.22 -3.71 3.66
C VAL A 134 12.40 -3.89 4.94
N LEU A 135 11.13 -3.48 4.90
CA LEU A 135 10.25 -3.62 6.05
C LEU A 135 10.07 -5.08 6.44
N SER A 136 9.92 -5.96 5.47
CA SER A 136 9.80 -7.39 5.70
C SER A 136 11.00 -7.94 6.44
N ALA A 137 12.19 -7.55 6.02
CA ALA A 137 13.42 -7.99 6.69
C ALA A 137 13.44 -7.52 8.15
N LEU A 138 13.01 -6.28 8.40
CA LEU A 138 12.98 -5.75 9.76
C LEU A 138 11.95 -6.46 10.65
N LEU A 139 10.79 -6.77 10.10
CA LEU A 139 9.73 -7.43 10.86
C LEU A 139 10.02 -8.92 11.10
N ASP A 140 10.69 -9.56 10.15
CA ASP A 140 10.93 -10.99 10.21
C ASP A 140 12.18 -11.37 11.02
N VAL A 141 13.13 -10.45 11.15
CA VAL A 141 14.40 -10.74 11.78
C VAL A 141 14.26 -11.41 13.15
N PRO A 142 13.43 -10.90 14.08
CA PRO A 142 13.35 -11.55 15.39
C PRO A 142 12.87 -12.99 15.31
N ALA A 143 11.88 -13.26 14.47
CA ALA A 143 11.34 -14.60 14.34
C ALA A 143 12.32 -15.52 13.63
N ASP A 144 12.92 -15.03 12.55
CA ASP A 144 13.81 -15.83 11.76
C ASP A 144 15.09 -16.18 12.48
N THR A 145 15.70 -15.21 13.14
CA THR A 145 16.93 -15.44 13.85
C THR A 145 16.73 -16.38 15.04
N ALA A 146 15.55 -16.37 15.61
CA ALA A 146 15.26 -17.26 16.72
C ALA A 146 15.22 -18.71 16.29
N VAL A 147 14.91 -18.96 15.03
CA VAL A 147 14.75 -20.31 14.52
C VAL A 147 16.06 -20.89 14.04
N ARG A 148 16.89 -20.06 13.59
CA ARG A 148 18.12 -20.52 13.01
C ARG A 148 19.26 -20.28 13.89
#